data_d029acf75eba7f713f7af4809804cdd4
#
_entry.id   d029acf75eba7f713f7af4809804cdd4
#
_cell.length_a   1.000
_cell.length_b   1.000
_cell.length_c   1.000
_cell.angle_alpha   90.00
_cell.angle_beta   90.00
_cell.angle_gamma   90.00
#
_symmetry.space_group_name_H-M   'P 1'
#
loop_
_entity.id
_entity.type
_entity.pdbx_description
1 polymer ?
#
loop_
_entity_poly.entity_id
_entity_poly.type
_entity_poly.pdbx_seq_one_letter_code
_entity_poly.pdbx_strand_id
1 'polypeptide(L)'
;HYCDYSEPYKGSCKKCNGSLMSLGAGTQKIEEEAAALFPNARIARLDSDTAQNKTYEKQTIRNFAKGEIDILIGTQIVTKGFDFENLNLVAVIAADSLLGMQDFRADEKALQLLEQFRGRSGRRSEKGIFIIQTAQPDHPIYQNLKTNNSKDYSLKLLEERKDFNFPPFCRIIELTIKDSNEKRAYVMSLKLEEQLKNTFPLEAVTGPYQPAVDRIENEHIWKFRLNLQKNKILNTNKQRLTQTIS
;
A
#
# COMPACT_ATOMS: atom_id res chain seq x y z
N HIS A 1 -6.41 14.75 1.28
CA HIS A 1 -7.13 13.89 2.24
C HIS A 1 -6.79 14.23 3.70
N TYR A 2 -5.66 14.93 3.96
CA TYR A 2 -5.22 15.24 5.32
C TYR A 2 -5.44 16.70 5.71
N CYS A 3 -5.52 17.61 4.74
CA CYS A 3 -5.63 19.05 4.98
C CYS A 3 -6.62 19.76 4.06
N ASP A 4 -7.39 19.01 3.26
CA ASP A 4 -8.33 19.50 2.22
C ASP A 4 -7.73 20.51 1.23
N TYR A 5 -6.39 20.65 1.23
CA TYR A 5 -5.72 21.52 0.27
C TYR A 5 -5.76 20.89 -1.13
N SER A 6 -6.36 21.61 -2.06
CA SER A 6 -6.44 21.23 -3.46
C SER A 6 -5.93 22.38 -4.32
N GLU A 7 -5.13 22.07 -5.32
CA GLU A 7 -4.58 23.04 -6.26
C GLU A 7 -4.60 22.46 -7.68
N PRO A 8 -4.97 23.26 -8.70
CA PRO A 8 -4.90 22.82 -10.08
C PRO A 8 -3.48 22.42 -10.48
N TYR A 9 -3.35 21.28 -11.13
CA TYR A 9 -2.08 20.77 -11.64
C TYR A 9 -1.51 21.71 -12.72
N LYS A 10 -0.31 22.25 -12.51
CA LYS A 10 0.37 23.20 -13.42
C LYS A 10 1.63 22.63 -14.08
N GLY A 11 1.90 21.33 -13.94
CA GLY A 11 3.10 20.69 -14.50
C GLY A 11 4.41 21.01 -13.77
N SER A 12 4.46 22.04 -12.93
CA SER A 12 5.65 22.42 -12.15
C SER A 12 5.31 22.83 -10.72
N CYS A 13 6.23 22.57 -9.81
CA CYS A 13 6.11 22.96 -8.41
C CYS A 13 6.29 24.48 -8.26
N LYS A 14 5.37 25.15 -7.57
CA LYS A 14 5.44 26.60 -7.32
C LYS A 14 6.62 27.01 -6.44
N LYS A 15 7.17 26.13 -5.62
CA LYS A 15 8.27 26.44 -4.69
C LYS A 15 9.64 26.27 -5.33
N CYS A 16 9.85 25.20 -6.12
CA CYS A 16 11.17 24.86 -6.65
C CYS A 16 11.24 24.80 -8.17
N ASN A 17 10.14 25.07 -8.89
CA ASN A 17 10.00 24.94 -10.34
C ASN A 17 10.33 23.57 -10.92
N GLY A 18 10.54 22.55 -10.07
CA GLY A 18 10.73 21.17 -10.51
C GLY A 18 9.49 20.66 -11.23
N SER A 19 9.68 19.81 -12.25
CA SER A 19 8.57 19.19 -12.96
C SER A 19 7.78 18.30 -12.00
N LEU A 20 6.46 18.44 -12.00
CA LEU A 20 5.55 17.54 -11.30
C LEU A 20 5.11 16.46 -12.28
N MET A 21 5.18 15.21 -11.84
CA MET A 21 4.62 14.09 -12.58
C MET A 21 3.33 13.64 -11.89
N SER A 22 2.30 13.31 -12.66
CA SER A 22 1.10 12.68 -12.12
C SER A 22 1.46 11.30 -11.56
N LEU A 23 1.20 11.06 -10.29
CA LEU A 23 1.37 9.75 -9.66
C LEU A 23 0.21 8.84 -10.06
N GLY A 24 0.39 8.15 -11.17
CA GLY A 24 -0.56 7.16 -11.68
C GLY A 24 -1.74 7.76 -12.45
N ALA A 25 -2.38 6.93 -13.26
CA ALA A 25 -3.69 7.24 -13.81
C ALA A 25 -4.72 6.94 -12.73
N GLY A 26 -5.43 7.96 -12.23
CA GLY A 26 -6.59 7.74 -11.38
C GLY A 26 -7.64 6.90 -12.12
N THR A 27 -8.48 6.21 -11.39
CA THR A 27 -9.56 5.38 -11.97
C THR A 27 -10.45 6.15 -12.94
N GLN A 28 -10.64 7.44 -12.69
CA GLN A 28 -11.38 8.33 -13.59
C GLN A 28 -10.68 8.48 -14.96
N LYS A 29 -9.37 8.68 -14.99
CA LYS A 29 -8.63 8.78 -16.25
C LYS A 29 -8.67 7.46 -17.03
N ILE A 30 -8.55 6.33 -16.33
CA ILE A 30 -8.67 5.00 -16.94
C ILE A 30 -10.07 4.81 -17.53
N GLU A 31 -11.12 5.28 -16.86
CA GLU A 31 -12.50 5.26 -17.33
C GLU A 31 -12.66 6.07 -18.62
N GLU A 32 -12.13 7.31 -18.66
CA GLU A 32 -12.16 8.17 -19.84
C GLU A 32 -11.42 7.54 -21.04
N GLU A 33 -10.22 7.01 -20.82
CA GLU A 33 -9.43 6.33 -21.85
C GLU A 33 -10.12 5.06 -22.34
N ALA A 34 -10.70 4.27 -21.45
CA ALA A 34 -11.43 3.06 -21.80
C ALA A 34 -12.69 3.40 -22.63
N ALA A 35 -13.42 4.46 -22.28
CA ALA A 35 -14.58 4.92 -23.02
C ALA A 35 -14.20 5.39 -24.45
N ALA A 36 -13.06 6.03 -24.61
CA ALA A 36 -12.54 6.44 -25.91
C ALA A 36 -12.12 5.23 -26.78
N LEU A 37 -11.49 4.22 -26.18
CA LEU A 37 -11.01 3.02 -26.87
C LEU A 37 -12.15 2.03 -27.20
N PHE A 38 -13.17 1.96 -26.35
CA PHE A 38 -14.28 1.01 -26.44
C PHE A 38 -15.63 1.75 -26.40
N PRO A 39 -15.98 2.53 -27.46
CA PRO A 39 -17.14 3.45 -27.44
C PRO A 39 -18.50 2.71 -27.31
N ASN A 40 -18.54 1.42 -27.62
CA ASN A 40 -19.75 0.60 -27.51
C ASN A 40 -19.82 -0.21 -26.21
N ALA A 41 -18.79 -0.14 -25.34
CA ALA A 41 -18.76 -0.88 -24.09
C ALA A 41 -19.50 -0.14 -22.98
N ARG A 42 -20.24 -0.86 -22.18
CA ARG A 42 -20.87 -0.36 -20.95
C ARG A 42 -19.83 -0.39 -19.84
N ILE A 43 -19.33 0.78 -19.45
CA ILE A 43 -18.25 0.92 -18.49
C ILE A 43 -18.82 1.42 -17.16
N ALA A 44 -18.32 0.87 -16.06
CA ALA A 44 -18.61 1.38 -14.72
C ALA A 44 -17.35 1.48 -13.89
N ARG A 45 -17.33 2.45 -12.96
CA ARG A 45 -16.22 2.70 -12.04
C ARG A 45 -16.63 2.43 -10.61
N LEU A 46 -15.73 1.75 -9.86
CA LEU A 46 -15.91 1.43 -8.46
C LEU A 46 -14.60 1.63 -7.69
N ASP A 47 -14.47 2.79 -7.07
CA ASP A 47 -13.33 3.20 -6.26
C ASP A 47 -13.77 3.73 -4.90
N SER A 48 -12.84 4.29 -4.12
CA SER A 48 -13.13 4.79 -2.77
C SER A 48 -14.22 5.87 -2.75
N ASP A 49 -14.30 6.70 -3.80
CA ASP A 49 -15.26 7.81 -3.87
C ASP A 49 -16.66 7.29 -4.20
N THR A 50 -16.75 6.39 -5.20
CA THR A 50 -18.03 5.81 -5.63
C THR A 50 -18.54 4.75 -4.64
N ALA A 51 -17.65 4.03 -3.95
CA ALA A 51 -18.01 2.98 -2.98
C ALA A 51 -18.53 3.52 -1.64
N GLN A 52 -18.45 4.83 -1.38
CA GLN A 52 -19.13 5.45 -0.24
C GLN A 52 -20.64 5.22 -0.30
N ASN A 53 -21.21 5.18 -1.50
CA ASN A 53 -22.60 4.81 -1.71
C ASN A 53 -22.75 3.28 -1.81
N LYS A 54 -23.09 2.64 -0.69
CA LYS A 54 -23.27 1.18 -0.60
C LYS A 54 -24.33 0.60 -1.54
N THR A 55 -25.35 1.40 -1.89
CA THR A 55 -26.37 0.99 -2.84
C THR A 55 -25.80 0.95 -4.25
N TYR A 56 -25.05 1.96 -4.65
CA TYR A 56 -24.35 2.01 -5.93
C TYR A 56 -23.34 0.86 -6.07
N GLU A 57 -22.51 0.62 -5.05
CA GLU A 57 -21.57 -0.50 -5.02
C GLU A 57 -22.25 -1.83 -5.31
N LYS A 58 -23.31 -2.17 -4.53
CA LYS A 58 -24.05 -3.42 -4.69
C LYS A 58 -24.72 -3.56 -6.07
N GLN A 59 -25.29 -2.47 -6.57
CA GLN A 59 -25.96 -2.47 -7.87
C GLN A 59 -24.95 -2.65 -9.01
N THR A 60 -23.83 -1.93 -8.98
CA THR A 60 -22.77 -2.04 -9.99
C THR A 60 -22.21 -3.45 -10.06
N ILE A 61 -21.92 -4.07 -8.92
CA ILE A 61 -21.43 -5.44 -8.86
C ILE A 61 -22.46 -6.44 -9.39
N ARG A 62 -23.73 -6.28 -9.03
CA ARG A 62 -24.80 -7.14 -9.55
C ARG A 62 -24.94 -7.01 -11.06
N ASN A 63 -24.91 -5.79 -11.59
CA ASN A 63 -25.02 -5.52 -13.03
C ASN A 63 -23.81 -6.10 -13.80
N PHE A 64 -22.61 -5.97 -13.25
CA PHE A 64 -21.42 -6.58 -13.83
C PHE A 64 -21.51 -8.13 -13.84
N ALA A 65 -21.95 -8.74 -12.73
CA ALA A 65 -22.13 -10.18 -12.65
C ALA A 65 -23.16 -10.72 -13.65
N LYS A 66 -24.18 -9.92 -14.00
CA LYS A 66 -25.20 -10.26 -15.01
C LYS A 66 -24.75 -9.98 -16.45
N GLY A 67 -23.58 -9.38 -16.66
CA GLY A 67 -23.14 -8.94 -17.99
C GLY A 67 -23.86 -7.70 -18.52
N GLU A 68 -24.46 -6.90 -17.64
CA GLU A 68 -25.07 -5.61 -17.98
C GLU A 68 -24.01 -4.49 -18.04
N ILE A 69 -22.79 -4.76 -17.55
CA ILE A 69 -21.57 -3.93 -17.62
C ILE A 69 -20.49 -4.80 -18.28
N ASP A 70 -19.79 -4.24 -19.26
CA ASP A 70 -18.75 -4.95 -20.02
C ASP A 70 -17.36 -4.73 -19.41
N ILE A 71 -17.09 -3.54 -18.88
CA ILE A 71 -15.82 -3.17 -18.27
C ILE A 71 -16.07 -2.58 -16.88
N LEU A 72 -15.50 -3.21 -15.87
CA LEU A 72 -15.50 -2.69 -14.50
C LEU A 72 -14.10 -2.17 -14.13
N ILE A 73 -14.00 -0.87 -13.88
CA ILE A 73 -12.76 -0.20 -13.50
C ILE A 73 -12.81 0.07 -11.99
N GLY A 74 -11.71 -0.22 -11.29
CA GLY A 74 -11.70 0.05 -9.86
C GLY A 74 -10.36 -0.16 -9.19
N THR A 75 -10.35 0.11 -7.89
CA THR A 75 -9.23 -0.18 -7.00
C THR A 75 -9.38 -1.56 -6.37
N GLN A 76 -8.65 -1.84 -5.29
CA GLN A 76 -8.75 -3.11 -4.54
C GLN A 76 -10.18 -3.44 -4.06
N ILE A 77 -11.10 -2.49 -4.07
CA ILE A 77 -12.51 -2.68 -3.63
C ILE A 77 -13.19 -3.74 -4.51
N VAL A 78 -12.95 -3.74 -5.82
CA VAL A 78 -13.55 -4.69 -6.76
C VAL A 78 -13.11 -6.14 -6.55
N THR A 79 -12.09 -6.37 -5.73
CA THR A 79 -11.55 -7.72 -5.45
C THR A 79 -12.11 -8.35 -4.19
N LYS A 80 -12.75 -7.60 -3.30
CA LYS A 80 -13.22 -8.11 -2.02
C LYS A 80 -14.53 -8.88 -2.16
N GLY A 81 -14.43 -10.21 -2.13
CA GLY A 81 -15.62 -11.06 -1.88
C GLY A 81 -16.53 -11.36 -3.08
N PHE A 82 -16.23 -10.85 -4.29
CA PHE A 82 -17.08 -11.07 -5.46
C PHE A 82 -16.49 -12.15 -6.35
N ASP A 83 -17.33 -13.08 -6.79
CA ASP A 83 -17.00 -14.09 -7.79
C ASP A 83 -17.80 -13.82 -9.05
N PHE A 84 -17.10 -13.60 -10.17
CA PHE A 84 -17.70 -13.28 -11.45
C PHE A 84 -17.52 -14.48 -12.40
N GLU A 85 -18.60 -15.17 -12.70
CA GLU A 85 -18.57 -16.40 -13.50
C GLU A 85 -18.06 -16.19 -14.94
N ASN A 86 -18.31 -14.99 -15.49
CA ASN A 86 -18.01 -14.66 -16.89
C ASN A 86 -16.81 -13.69 -17.04
N LEU A 87 -15.92 -13.62 -16.04
CA LEU A 87 -14.75 -12.76 -16.10
C LEU A 87 -13.62 -13.40 -16.90
N ASN A 88 -13.46 -12.98 -18.16
CA ASN A 88 -12.47 -13.52 -19.08
C ASN A 88 -11.14 -12.78 -19.06
N LEU A 89 -11.12 -11.51 -18.67
CA LEU A 89 -9.94 -10.67 -18.64
C LEU A 89 -9.86 -9.90 -17.33
N VAL A 90 -8.67 -9.92 -16.71
CA VAL A 90 -8.29 -9.03 -15.63
C VAL A 90 -7.03 -8.29 -16.03
N ALA A 91 -7.05 -6.97 -15.98
CA ALA A 91 -5.88 -6.11 -16.23
C ALA A 91 -5.51 -5.30 -14.99
N VAL A 92 -4.25 -5.37 -14.59
CA VAL A 92 -3.68 -4.54 -13.53
C VAL A 92 -2.84 -3.46 -14.16
N ILE A 93 -3.29 -2.21 -14.03
CA ILE A 93 -2.65 -1.03 -14.61
C ILE A 93 -1.71 -0.40 -13.57
N ALA A 94 -0.52 0.04 -14.01
CA ALA A 94 0.51 0.66 -13.18
C ALA A 94 0.87 -0.20 -11.94
N ALA A 95 1.12 -1.49 -12.15
CA ALA A 95 1.36 -2.46 -11.07
C ALA A 95 2.57 -2.10 -10.19
N ASP A 96 3.52 -1.31 -10.69
CA ASP A 96 4.69 -0.83 -9.93
C ASP A 96 4.29 0.00 -8.70
N SER A 97 3.11 0.62 -8.71
CA SER A 97 2.59 1.33 -7.55
C SER A 97 2.36 0.43 -6.32
N LEU A 98 2.18 -0.87 -6.53
CA LEU A 98 2.05 -1.86 -5.47
C LEU A 98 3.39 -2.13 -4.76
N LEU A 99 4.51 -1.95 -5.47
CA LEU A 99 5.87 -2.18 -4.98
C LEU A 99 6.47 -0.93 -4.33
N GLY A 100 5.96 0.25 -4.64
CA GLY A 100 6.49 1.54 -4.17
C GLY A 100 6.19 1.88 -2.71
N MET A 101 5.58 1.00 -1.95
CA MET A 101 5.30 1.25 -0.54
C MET A 101 6.55 1.07 0.32
N GLN A 102 6.83 2.04 1.21
CA GLN A 102 7.90 1.95 2.20
C GLN A 102 7.51 1.01 3.37
N ASP A 103 7.24 -0.24 3.05
CA ASP A 103 6.85 -1.28 4.01
C ASP A 103 7.62 -2.56 3.64
N PHE A 104 8.27 -3.19 4.62
CA PHE A 104 8.97 -4.47 4.42
C PHE A 104 8.06 -5.60 3.90
N ARG A 105 6.75 -5.41 3.93
CA ARG A 105 5.73 -6.32 3.39
C ARG A 105 5.24 -5.93 2.00
N ALA A 106 5.84 -4.92 1.36
CA ALA A 106 5.33 -4.40 0.08
C ALA A 106 5.21 -5.52 -0.96
N ASP A 107 6.28 -6.27 -1.17
CA ASP A 107 6.31 -7.38 -2.13
C ASP A 107 5.34 -8.51 -1.79
N GLU A 108 5.24 -8.87 -0.52
CA GLU A 108 4.28 -9.90 -0.08
C GLU A 108 2.84 -9.45 -0.32
N LYS A 109 2.50 -8.20 0.03
CA LYS A 109 1.16 -7.64 -0.20
C LYS A 109 0.85 -7.55 -1.69
N ALA A 110 1.83 -7.10 -2.49
CA ALA A 110 1.69 -7.03 -3.93
C ALA A 110 1.47 -8.44 -4.54
N LEU A 111 2.27 -9.43 -4.13
CA LEU A 111 2.10 -10.81 -4.57
C LEU A 111 0.71 -11.34 -4.24
N GLN A 112 0.29 -11.22 -2.98
CA GLN A 112 -1.03 -11.68 -2.54
C GLN A 112 -2.17 -11.03 -3.34
N LEU A 113 -2.07 -9.74 -3.61
CA LEU A 113 -3.07 -9.01 -4.38
C LEU A 113 -3.09 -9.45 -5.85
N LEU A 114 -1.92 -9.59 -6.48
CA LEU A 114 -1.80 -10.03 -7.86
C LEU A 114 -2.29 -11.48 -8.04
N GLU A 115 -2.03 -12.35 -7.07
CA GLU A 115 -2.59 -13.70 -7.05
C GLU A 115 -4.11 -13.73 -6.91
N GLN A 116 -4.66 -12.86 -6.06
CA GLN A 116 -6.11 -12.69 -5.96
C GLN A 116 -6.72 -12.26 -7.29
N PHE A 117 -6.09 -11.32 -7.99
CA PHE A 117 -6.55 -10.89 -9.32
C PHE A 117 -6.45 -12.02 -10.35
N ARG A 118 -5.30 -12.70 -10.40
CA ARG A 118 -5.09 -13.84 -11.31
C ARG A 118 -6.13 -14.95 -11.06
N GLY A 119 -6.38 -15.27 -9.80
CA GLY A 119 -7.34 -16.28 -9.42
C GLY A 119 -8.81 -15.96 -9.76
N ARG A 120 -9.09 -14.76 -10.25
CA ARG A 120 -10.42 -14.37 -10.72
C ARG A 120 -10.59 -14.47 -12.22
N SER A 121 -9.51 -14.40 -13.00
CA SER A 121 -9.57 -14.60 -14.44
C SER A 121 -9.74 -16.09 -14.74
N GLY A 122 -10.79 -16.46 -15.48
CA GLY A 122 -10.94 -17.79 -16.06
C GLY A 122 -11.28 -18.95 -15.12
N ARG A 123 -11.90 -18.72 -13.96
CA ARG A 123 -12.27 -19.81 -13.02
C ARG A 123 -13.16 -20.91 -13.65
N ARG A 124 -13.92 -20.60 -14.68
CA ARG A 124 -14.80 -21.54 -15.40
C ARG A 124 -14.47 -21.67 -16.88
N SER A 125 -13.61 -20.81 -17.43
CA SER A 125 -13.12 -20.92 -18.81
C SER A 125 -11.66 -21.32 -18.81
N GLU A 126 -11.25 -22.26 -19.63
CA GLU A 126 -9.83 -22.69 -19.77
C GLU A 126 -8.91 -21.58 -20.33
N LYS A 127 -9.42 -20.37 -20.61
CA LYS A 127 -8.71 -19.29 -21.30
C LYS A 127 -8.86 -17.92 -20.64
N GLY A 128 -8.82 -17.84 -19.30
CA GLY A 128 -8.77 -16.54 -18.63
C GLY A 128 -7.46 -15.81 -18.90
N ILE A 129 -7.55 -14.52 -19.28
CA ILE A 129 -6.38 -13.67 -19.55
C ILE A 129 -6.11 -12.79 -18.33
N PHE A 130 -4.87 -12.79 -17.86
CA PHE A 130 -4.39 -11.90 -16.81
C PHE A 130 -3.27 -11.03 -17.35
N ILE A 131 -3.48 -9.72 -17.40
CA ILE A 131 -2.51 -8.74 -17.92
C ILE A 131 -1.99 -7.89 -16.75
N ILE A 132 -0.68 -7.69 -16.71
CA ILE A 132 -0.01 -6.78 -15.77
C ILE A 132 0.75 -5.74 -16.59
N GLN A 133 0.38 -4.47 -16.44
CA GLN A 133 1.13 -3.35 -16.99
C GLN A 133 2.17 -2.90 -15.94
N THR A 134 3.43 -2.95 -16.31
CA THR A 134 4.57 -2.58 -15.44
C THR A 134 5.71 -1.97 -16.25
N ALA A 135 6.46 -1.06 -15.65
CA ALA A 135 7.73 -0.55 -16.18
C ALA A 135 8.93 -1.46 -15.82
N GLN A 136 8.72 -2.46 -14.93
CA GLN A 136 9.74 -3.37 -14.41
C GLN A 136 9.38 -4.84 -14.67
N PRO A 137 9.26 -5.29 -15.94
CA PRO A 137 8.78 -6.63 -16.27
C PRO A 137 9.67 -7.75 -15.73
N ASP A 138 10.94 -7.47 -15.46
CA ASP A 138 11.91 -8.42 -14.91
C ASP A 138 11.92 -8.49 -13.39
N HIS A 139 11.07 -7.69 -12.71
CA HIS A 139 10.98 -7.76 -11.25
C HIS A 139 10.60 -9.18 -10.80
N PRO A 140 11.28 -9.75 -9.77
CA PRO A 140 11.08 -11.13 -9.33
C PRO A 140 9.62 -11.52 -9.07
N ILE A 141 8.80 -10.61 -8.59
CA ILE A 141 7.39 -10.85 -8.32
C ILE A 141 6.61 -11.25 -9.59
N TYR A 142 6.87 -10.57 -10.73
CA TYR A 142 6.17 -10.85 -11.98
C TYR A 142 6.68 -12.15 -12.61
N GLN A 143 7.97 -12.44 -12.49
CA GLN A 143 8.55 -13.70 -12.96
C GLN A 143 7.98 -14.90 -12.17
N ASN A 144 7.84 -14.77 -10.85
CA ASN A 144 7.25 -15.81 -10.03
C ASN A 144 5.77 -16.02 -10.33
N LEU A 145 5.02 -14.95 -10.62
CA LEU A 145 3.64 -15.08 -11.08
C LEU A 145 3.53 -15.83 -12.41
N LYS A 146 4.41 -15.58 -13.38
CA LYS A 146 4.43 -16.28 -14.67
C LYS A 146 4.70 -17.77 -14.50
N THR A 147 5.64 -18.13 -13.65
CA THR A 147 6.07 -19.53 -13.42
C THR A 147 5.23 -20.26 -12.39
N ASN A 148 4.24 -19.60 -11.79
CA ASN A 148 3.40 -20.13 -10.69
C ASN A 148 4.21 -20.59 -9.48
N ASN A 149 5.33 -19.91 -9.20
CA ASN A 149 6.29 -20.28 -8.15
C ASN A 149 6.21 -19.38 -6.91
N SER A 150 5.02 -18.94 -6.54
CA SER A 150 4.78 -18.00 -5.44
C SER A 150 5.25 -18.52 -4.07
N LYS A 151 5.27 -19.84 -3.89
CA LYS A 151 5.74 -20.45 -2.64
C LYS A 151 7.23 -20.21 -2.42
N ASP A 152 8.06 -20.45 -3.43
CA ASP A 152 9.51 -20.26 -3.33
C ASP A 152 9.85 -18.77 -3.17
N TYR A 153 9.11 -17.90 -3.86
CA TYR A 153 9.26 -16.46 -3.68
C TYR A 153 8.92 -16.02 -2.25
N SER A 154 7.86 -16.55 -1.67
CA SER A 154 7.49 -16.25 -0.27
C SER A 154 8.57 -16.73 0.72
N LEU A 155 9.20 -17.88 0.47
CA LEU A 155 10.31 -18.36 1.28
C LEU A 155 11.53 -17.43 1.18
N LYS A 156 11.86 -16.96 -0.03
CA LYS A 156 12.93 -15.97 -0.25
C LYS A 156 12.66 -14.66 0.51
N LEU A 157 11.44 -14.12 0.44
CA LEU A 157 11.06 -12.94 1.22
C LEU A 157 11.18 -13.17 2.73
N LEU A 158 10.93 -14.40 3.19
CA LEU A 158 11.09 -14.74 4.60
C LEU A 158 12.56 -14.77 5.02
N GLU A 159 13.46 -15.28 4.17
CA GLU A 159 14.91 -15.25 4.40
C GLU A 159 15.42 -13.80 4.47
N GLU A 160 15.03 -12.95 3.51
CA GLU A 160 15.36 -11.53 3.53
C GLU A 160 14.90 -10.84 4.84
N ARG A 161 13.70 -11.18 5.33
CA ARG A 161 13.23 -10.66 6.63
C ARG A 161 14.09 -11.12 7.81
N LYS A 162 14.64 -12.31 7.75
CA LYS A 162 15.55 -12.81 8.77
C LYS A 162 16.85 -12.02 8.75
N ASP A 163 17.43 -11.81 7.57
CA ASP A 163 18.71 -11.11 7.39
C ASP A 163 18.62 -9.64 7.83
N PHE A 164 17.49 -8.99 7.53
CA PHE A 164 17.23 -7.60 7.92
C PHE A 164 16.51 -7.44 9.27
N ASN A 165 16.39 -8.51 10.05
CA ASN A 165 15.73 -8.50 11.35
C ASN A 165 14.31 -7.86 11.31
N PHE A 166 13.49 -8.29 10.35
CA PHE A 166 12.07 -7.91 10.25
C PHE A 166 11.15 -9.00 10.85
N PRO A 167 9.89 -8.69 11.14
CA PRO A 167 8.90 -9.70 11.54
C PRO A 167 8.79 -10.83 10.49
N PRO A 168 8.68 -12.09 10.92
CA PRO A 168 8.32 -12.58 12.26
C PRO A 168 9.49 -12.76 13.24
N PHE A 169 10.72 -12.46 12.86
CA PHE A 169 11.94 -12.69 13.67
C PHE A 169 12.12 -11.63 14.77
N CYS A 170 11.56 -10.44 14.59
CA CYS A 170 11.48 -9.41 15.61
C CYS A 170 10.04 -8.93 15.84
N ARG A 171 9.86 -8.06 16.84
CA ARG A 171 8.67 -7.23 17.05
C ARG A 171 9.02 -5.79 16.74
N ILE A 172 8.37 -5.19 15.77
CA ILE A 172 8.46 -3.76 15.50
C ILE A 172 7.43 -3.04 16.38
N ILE A 173 7.88 -2.01 17.07
CA ILE A 173 7.05 -1.06 17.81
C ILE A 173 7.31 0.33 17.22
N GLU A 174 6.26 1.00 16.79
CA GLU A 174 6.31 2.39 16.36
C GLU A 174 5.87 3.28 17.51
N LEU A 175 6.69 4.28 17.85
CA LEU A 175 6.37 5.32 18.78
C LEU A 175 6.14 6.60 18.00
N THR A 176 5.12 7.35 18.38
CA THR A 176 4.73 8.58 17.70
C THR A 176 4.63 9.70 18.73
N ILE A 177 5.36 10.78 18.48
CA ILE A 177 5.21 12.05 19.21
C ILE A 177 4.37 12.97 18.35
N LYS A 178 3.38 13.61 18.96
CA LYS A 178 2.54 14.61 18.33
C LYS A 178 2.46 15.85 19.20
N ASP A 179 2.60 17.02 18.61
CA ASP A 179 2.44 18.29 19.29
C ASP A 179 2.04 19.38 18.28
N SER A 180 1.19 20.31 18.71
CA SER A 180 0.79 21.47 17.91
C SER A 180 1.95 22.48 17.71
N ASN A 181 2.94 22.46 18.57
CA ASN A 181 4.15 23.28 18.48
C ASN A 181 5.32 22.44 17.93
N GLU A 182 5.80 22.80 16.73
CA GLU A 182 6.87 22.10 16.03
C GLU A 182 8.15 21.98 16.86
N LYS A 183 8.59 23.09 17.47
CA LYS A 183 9.83 23.10 18.29
C LYS A 183 9.69 22.20 19.51
N ARG A 184 8.51 22.19 20.14
CA ARG A 184 8.25 21.33 21.30
C ARG A 184 8.25 19.86 20.90
N ALA A 185 7.57 19.50 19.79
CA ALA A 185 7.60 18.14 19.23
C ALA A 185 9.03 17.67 18.96
N TYR A 186 9.85 18.53 18.36
CA TYR A 186 11.25 18.22 18.08
C TYR A 186 12.08 18.01 19.35
N VAL A 187 11.98 18.92 20.33
CA VAL A 187 12.71 18.79 21.60
C VAL A 187 12.29 17.52 22.36
N MET A 188 11.00 17.19 22.35
CA MET A 188 10.49 15.94 22.93
C MET A 188 11.06 14.71 22.21
N SER A 189 11.19 14.78 20.87
CA SER A 189 11.77 13.68 20.11
C SER A 189 13.24 13.45 20.47
N LEU A 190 14.03 14.49 20.64
CA LEU A 190 15.45 14.36 21.06
C LEU A 190 15.57 13.75 22.46
N LYS A 191 14.73 14.16 23.41
CA LYS A 191 14.71 13.57 24.75
C LYS A 191 14.37 12.08 24.73
N LEU A 192 13.34 11.70 23.95
CA LEU A 192 12.98 10.30 23.82
C LEU A 192 14.07 9.49 23.11
N GLU A 193 14.75 10.07 22.13
CA GLU A 193 15.89 9.42 21.48
C GLU A 193 16.97 9.04 22.48
N GLU A 194 17.38 9.98 23.33
CA GLU A 194 18.37 9.76 24.39
C GLU A 194 17.94 8.64 25.35
N GLN A 195 16.70 8.69 25.83
CA GLN A 195 16.14 7.66 26.72
C GLN A 195 16.13 6.27 26.07
N LEU A 196 15.71 6.19 24.81
CA LEU A 196 15.66 4.92 24.07
C LEU A 196 17.06 4.36 23.83
N LYS A 197 18.04 5.20 23.44
CA LYS A 197 19.43 4.78 23.22
C LYS A 197 20.15 4.36 24.51
N ASN A 198 19.76 4.91 25.64
CA ASN A 198 20.27 4.48 26.96
C ASN A 198 19.64 3.17 27.44
N THR A 199 18.46 2.81 26.93
CA THR A 199 17.71 1.64 27.40
C THR A 199 17.87 0.43 26.45
N PHE A 200 18.03 0.67 25.15
CA PHE A 200 18.08 -0.37 24.11
C PHE A 200 19.35 -0.26 23.27
N PRO A 201 19.80 -1.38 22.63
CA PRO A 201 20.90 -1.33 21.69
C PRO A 201 20.64 -0.35 20.54
N LEU A 202 21.68 0.35 20.10
CA LEU A 202 21.55 1.38 19.05
C LEU A 202 20.94 0.85 17.75
N GLU A 203 21.29 -0.36 17.38
CA GLU A 203 20.76 -1.05 16.19
C GLU A 203 19.26 -1.39 16.28
N ALA A 204 18.71 -1.39 17.49
CA ALA A 204 17.29 -1.63 17.71
C ALA A 204 16.43 -0.37 17.56
N VAL A 205 17.04 0.83 17.62
CA VAL A 205 16.34 2.11 17.63
C VAL A 205 16.57 2.84 16.31
N THR A 206 15.50 3.16 15.62
CA THR A 206 15.52 4.01 14.42
C THR A 206 14.69 5.26 14.68
N GLY A 207 15.24 6.42 14.42
CA GLY A 207 14.60 7.73 14.66
C GLY A 207 15.44 8.62 15.58
N PRO A 208 14.96 9.85 15.83
CA PRO A 208 13.70 10.41 15.36
C PRO A 208 13.66 10.68 13.85
N TYR A 209 12.51 10.47 13.20
CA TYR A 209 12.29 10.86 11.82
C TYR A 209 10.89 11.43 11.62
N GLN A 210 10.75 12.29 10.62
CA GLN A 210 9.43 12.77 10.19
C GLN A 210 8.86 11.81 9.14
N PRO A 211 7.60 11.40 9.26
CA PRO A 211 6.92 10.62 8.22
C PRO A 211 6.66 11.48 6.97
N ALA A 212 6.30 10.85 5.86
CA ALA A 212 5.96 11.54 4.61
C ALA A 212 4.80 12.56 4.80
N VAL A 213 3.90 12.29 5.74
CA VAL A 213 2.90 13.24 6.24
C VAL A 213 3.30 13.58 7.67
N ASP A 214 4.01 14.68 7.81
CA ASP A 214 4.60 15.14 9.09
C ASP A 214 3.68 16.04 9.90
N ARG A 215 2.48 16.37 9.36
CA ARG A 215 1.47 17.20 10.03
C ARG A 215 0.07 16.69 9.74
N ILE A 216 -0.67 16.36 10.79
CA ILE A 216 -2.08 15.91 10.73
C ILE A 216 -2.86 16.68 11.80
N GLU A 217 -4.03 17.24 11.46
CA GLU A 217 -4.90 17.96 12.40
C GLU A 217 -4.17 19.05 13.19
N ASN A 218 -3.26 19.78 12.53
CA ASN A 218 -2.39 20.79 13.12
C ASN A 218 -1.34 20.27 14.12
N GLU A 219 -1.13 18.97 14.25
CA GLU A 219 -0.09 18.37 15.06
C GLU A 219 1.12 17.98 14.21
N HIS A 220 2.32 18.37 14.62
CA HIS A 220 3.60 17.95 14.05
C HIS A 220 3.95 16.57 14.58
N ILE A 221 4.41 15.69 13.69
CA ILE A 221 4.60 14.27 13.97
C ILE A 221 6.08 13.90 13.86
N TRP A 222 6.59 13.26 14.91
CA TRP A 222 7.88 12.59 14.93
C TRP A 222 7.70 11.12 15.27
N LYS A 223 8.46 10.27 14.60
CA LYS A 223 8.35 8.82 14.77
C LYS A 223 9.67 8.18 15.14
N PHE A 224 9.53 7.07 15.86
CA PHE A 224 10.59 6.11 16.13
C PHE A 224 10.11 4.72 15.75
N ARG A 225 11.05 3.89 15.36
CA ARG A 225 10.81 2.45 15.21
C ARG A 225 11.80 1.71 16.10
N LEU A 226 11.27 0.83 16.93
CA LEU A 226 12.01 -0.02 17.81
C LEU A 226 11.86 -1.48 17.36
N ASN A 227 12.97 -2.14 17.03
CA ASN A 227 13.02 -3.53 16.61
C ASN A 227 13.46 -4.39 17.80
N LEU A 228 12.52 -5.07 18.45
CA LEU A 228 12.80 -5.96 19.58
C LEU A 228 12.91 -7.42 19.11
N GLN A 229 14.01 -8.06 19.42
CA GLN A 229 14.22 -9.48 19.12
C GLN A 229 13.13 -10.36 19.77
N LYS A 230 12.59 -11.31 19.02
CA LYS A 230 11.55 -12.22 19.49
C LYS A 230 12.17 -13.40 20.23
N ASN A 231 12.67 -13.14 21.42
CA ASN A 231 13.34 -14.09 22.31
C ASN A 231 12.72 -14.07 23.72
N LYS A 232 13.32 -14.80 24.66
CA LYS A 232 12.82 -14.93 26.04
C LYS A 232 12.70 -13.60 26.79
N ILE A 233 13.49 -12.58 26.43
CA ILE A 233 13.49 -11.25 27.08
C ILE A 233 12.55 -10.25 26.43
N LEU A 234 11.77 -10.63 25.41
CA LEU A 234 10.86 -9.72 24.70
C LEU A 234 9.89 -9.02 25.65
N ASN A 235 9.28 -9.76 26.58
CA ASN A 235 8.33 -9.18 27.53
C ASN A 235 9.02 -8.22 28.51
N THR A 236 10.22 -8.52 28.97
CA THR A 236 11.03 -7.63 29.79
C THR A 236 11.36 -6.34 29.04
N ASN A 237 11.74 -6.46 27.77
CA ASN A 237 12.01 -5.29 26.93
C ASN A 237 10.77 -4.41 26.70
N LYS A 238 9.60 -5.01 26.57
CA LYS A 238 8.33 -4.26 26.49
C LYS A 238 8.04 -3.50 27.79
N GLN A 239 8.27 -4.13 28.95
CA GLN A 239 8.10 -3.48 30.26
C GLN A 239 9.07 -2.32 30.42
N ARG A 240 10.37 -2.51 30.06
CA ARG A 240 11.35 -1.44 30.04
C ARG A 240 10.91 -0.28 29.15
N LEU A 241 10.40 -0.58 27.94
CA LEU A 241 9.87 0.46 27.05
C LEU A 241 8.76 1.27 27.72
N THR A 242 7.78 0.60 28.34
CA THR A 242 6.68 1.28 29.03
C THR A 242 7.21 2.20 30.13
N GLN A 243 8.22 1.78 30.90
CA GLN A 243 8.85 2.59 31.93
C GLN A 243 9.64 3.78 31.37
N THR A 244 10.22 3.63 30.17
CA THR A 244 11.01 4.70 29.52
C THR A 244 10.12 5.81 28.97
N ILE A 245 8.89 5.49 28.53
CA ILE A 245 7.98 6.46 27.92
C ILE A 245 6.93 7.01 28.90
N SER A 246 6.89 6.51 30.14
CA SER A 246 6.03 7.02 31.24
C SER A 246 6.69 8.24 31.90
#